data_84f00de7f8cfb999fe5444db8b8a8ef9
#
_entry.id   84f00de7f8cfb999fe5444db8b8a8ef9
#
_cell.length_a   1.000
_cell.length_b   1.000
_cell.length_c   1.000
_cell.angle_alpha   90.00
_cell.angle_beta   90.00
_cell.angle_gamma   90.00
#
_symmetry.space_group_name_H-M   'P 1'
#
loop_
_entity.id
_entity.type
_entity.pdbx_description
1 polymer ?
#
loop_
_entity_poly.entity_id
_entity_poly.type
_entity_poly.pdbx_seq_one_letter_code
_entity_poly.pdbx_strand_id
1 'polypeptide(L)'
;MKKIIFTIGLSTLFLTSCSKTSVQSVQTNPTTQQQPFVWNAANVYFLLTDRFNNGNPKNDINYGRTAETAKLRGFEGGDFKGISQKIDEGYFSDLGINAIWMTPIVEQIHGFVDEGQGATYGFHGYWTKDWTSIDKNWGSEKEFQDLVDKAHAKGIRIMLDAVINHTGPVTNSDGVFPSDWV
;
A
#
# COMPACT_ATOMS: atom_id res chain seq x y z
N MET A 1 -99.33 -26.17 26.04
CA MET A 1 -98.24 -25.64 25.21
C MET A 1 -97.30 -24.83 26.13
N LYS A 2 -96.25 -25.46 26.57
CA LYS A 2 -95.21 -24.83 27.48
C LYS A 2 -94.05 -24.32 26.66
N LYS A 3 -93.84 -23.03 26.71
CA LYS A 3 -92.65 -22.40 26.10
C LYS A 3 -91.49 -22.47 27.06
N ILE A 4 -90.43 -23.10 26.63
CA ILE A 4 -89.14 -23.15 27.34
C ILE A 4 -88.26 -22.02 26.82
N ILE A 5 -87.88 -21.10 27.66
CA ILE A 5 -86.95 -20.01 27.36
C ILE A 5 -85.54 -20.50 27.73
N PHE A 6 -84.67 -20.57 26.74
CA PHE A 6 -83.28 -20.93 26.94
C PHE A 6 -82.46 -19.63 27.04
N THR A 7 -81.88 -19.43 28.24
CA THR A 7 -80.99 -18.31 28.48
C THR A 7 -79.56 -18.69 28.12
N ILE A 8 -79.03 -18.06 27.08
CA ILE A 8 -77.64 -18.27 26.67
C ILE A 8 -76.77 -17.30 27.47
N GLY A 9 -75.94 -17.85 28.37
CA GLY A 9 -74.93 -17.10 29.09
C GLY A 9 -73.71 -16.83 28.19
N LEU A 10 -73.43 -15.55 27.97
CA LEU A 10 -72.29 -15.07 27.19
C LEU A 10 -71.05 -15.04 28.11
N SER A 11 -70.17 -16.04 27.99
CA SER A 11 -68.89 -16.11 28.70
C SER A 11 -67.84 -15.36 27.94
N THR A 12 -67.43 -14.19 28.42
CA THR A 12 -66.35 -13.37 27.86
C THR A 12 -64.99 -13.92 28.27
N LEU A 13 -64.29 -14.59 27.37
CA LEU A 13 -62.90 -14.99 27.53
C LEU A 13 -62.00 -13.75 27.30
N PHE A 14 -61.35 -13.29 28.35
CA PHE A 14 -60.24 -12.32 28.24
C PHE A 14 -58.98 -13.05 27.80
N LEU A 15 -58.59 -12.89 26.54
CA LEU A 15 -57.28 -13.31 26.06
C LEU A 15 -56.24 -12.21 26.41
N THR A 16 -55.47 -12.45 27.45
CA THR A 16 -54.26 -11.64 27.74
C THR A 16 -53.19 -11.97 26.68
N SER A 17 -53.06 -11.11 25.71
CA SER A 17 -51.96 -11.16 24.74
C SER A 17 -50.65 -10.70 25.42
N CYS A 18 -49.78 -11.64 25.78
CA CYS A 18 -48.39 -11.35 26.09
C CYS A 18 -47.66 -11.01 24.79
N SER A 19 -47.48 -9.73 24.49
CA SER A 19 -46.56 -9.30 23.45
C SER A 19 -45.13 -9.58 23.91
N LYS A 20 -44.48 -10.58 23.31
CA LYS A 20 -43.05 -10.79 23.42
C LYS A 20 -42.36 -9.61 22.76
N THR A 21 -41.88 -8.66 23.55
CA THR A 21 -40.92 -7.66 23.08
C THR A 21 -39.65 -8.41 22.67
N SER A 22 -39.42 -8.57 21.36
CA SER A 22 -38.16 -9.06 20.86
C SER A 22 -37.08 -8.02 21.18
N VAL A 23 -36.25 -8.29 22.17
CA VAL A 23 -35.02 -7.57 22.38
C VAL A 23 -34.14 -7.88 21.15
N GLN A 24 -34.10 -6.96 20.19
CA GLN A 24 -33.09 -7.01 19.16
C GLN A 24 -31.73 -6.90 19.87
N SER A 25 -31.00 -8.01 19.90
CA SER A 25 -29.60 -8.00 20.26
C SER A 25 -28.90 -7.09 19.24
N VAL A 26 -28.50 -5.91 19.67
CA VAL A 26 -27.55 -5.09 18.92
C VAL A 26 -26.29 -5.92 18.82
N GLN A 27 -26.08 -6.55 17.66
CA GLN A 27 -24.79 -7.12 17.34
C GLN A 27 -23.82 -5.93 17.22
N THR A 28 -23.16 -5.59 18.32
CA THR A 28 -21.95 -4.80 18.26
C THR A 28 -20.92 -5.68 17.57
N ASN A 29 -20.71 -5.43 16.26
CA ASN A 29 -19.53 -5.95 15.61
C ASN A 29 -18.35 -5.53 16.49
N PRO A 30 -17.51 -6.47 16.97
CA PRO A 30 -16.31 -6.08 17.65
C PRO A 30 -15.50 -5.24 16.65
N THR A 31 -15.49 -3.93 16.82
CA THR A 31 -14.49 -3.09 16.21
C THR A 31 -13.19 -3.64 16.77
N THR A 32 -12.49 -4.44 15.98
CA THR A 32 -11.16 -4.92 16.33
C THR A 32 -10.34 -3.66 16.49
N GLN A 33 -10.20 -3.15 17.70
CA GLN A 33 -9.26 -2.08 17.98
C GLN A 33 -7.89 -2.63 17.62
N GLN A 34 -7.42 -2.25 16.46
CA GLN A 34 -6.10 -2.61 15.99
C GLN A 34 -5.12 -2.07 17.03
N GLN A 35 -4.44 -2.95 17.74
CA GLN A 35 -3.47 -2.56 18.75
C GLN A 35 -2.46 -1.59 18.14
N PRO A 36 -2.07 -0.51 18.84
CA PRO A 36 -1.06 0.41 18.34
C PRO A 36 0.20 -0.35 17.94
N PHE A 37 0.76 0.00 16.77
CA PHE A 37 2.00 -0.61 16.31
C PHE A 37 3.17 -0.22 17.22
N VAL A 38 3.93 -1.20 17.70
CA VAL A 38 5.04 -0.99 18.65
C VAL A 38 6.36 -0.96 17.88
N TRP A 39 6.84 0.22 17.55
CA TRP A 39 8.07 0.42 16.77
C TRP A 39 9.32 -0.19 17.42
N ASN A 40 9.42 -0.17 18.76
CA ASN A 40 10.55 -0.77 19.48
C ASN A 40 10.64 -2.29 19.35
N ALA A 41 9.56 -2.94 18.88
CA ALA A 41 9.49 -4.36 18.62
C ALA A 41 9.36 -4.66 17.11
N ALA A 42 9.69 -3.70 16.25
CA ALA A 42 9.60 -3.87 14.81
C ALA A 42 10.75 -4.72 14.27
N ASN A 43 10.41 -5.74 13.48
CA ASN A 43 11.34 -6.43 12.61
C ASN A 43 11.26 -5.77 11.23
N VAL A 44 12.29 -5.01 10.88
CA VAL A 44 12.32 -4.20 9.66
C VAL A 44 13.04 -4.94 8.54
N TYR A 45 12.40 -5.02 7.38
CA TYR A 45 13.02 -5.48 6.14
C TYR A 45 13.34 -4.28 5.25
N PHE A 46 14.62 -3.99 5.05
CA PHE A 46 15.06 -2.99 4.07
C PHE A 46 15.14 -3.61 2.68
N LEU A 47 14.55 -2.94 1.68
CA LEU A 47 14.62 -3.38 0.29
C LEU A 47 14.92 -2.22 -0.67
N LEU A 48 15.68 -2.53 -1.73
CA LEU A 48 15.76 -1.68 -2.91
C LEU A 48 14.58 -2.06 -3.81
N THR A 49 13.66 -1.12 -4.05
CA THR A 49 12.43 -1.35 -4.80
C THR A 49 12.71 -1.98 -6.16
N ASP A 50 13.65 -1.38 -6.91
CA ASP A 50 14.03 -1.83 -8.25
C ASP A 50 14.61 -3.26 -8.29
N ARG A 51 15.21 -3.74 -7.19
CA ARG A 51 15.93 -5.01 -7.14
C ARG A 51 15.16 -6.15 -6.52
N PHE A 52 13.97 -5.86 -5.98
CA PHE A 52 13.29 -6.83 -5.12
C PHE A 52 12.48 -7.86 -5.91
N ASN A 53 11.48 -7.43 -6.66
CA ASN A 53 10.64 -8.30 -7.48
C ASN A 53 9.94 -7.51 -8.59
N ASN A 54 10.07 -7.95 -9.83
CA ASN A 54 9.38 -7.38 -10.99
C ASN A 54 7.97 -7.99 -11.10
N GLY A 55 6.95 -7.21 -10.84
CA GLY A 55 5.54 -7.61 -10.94
C GLY A 55 4.85 -7.11 -12.20
N ASN A 56 5.48 -6.17 -12.92
CA ASN A 56 4.92 -5.55 -14.11
C ASN A 56 6.00 -5.16 -15.14
N PRO A 57 6.42 -6.08 -16.01
CA PRO A 57 7.47 -5.77 -17.00
C PRO A 57 7.16 -4.62 -17.97
N LYS A 58 5.95 -4.06 -17.93
CA LYS A 58 5.58 -2.95 -18.81
C LYS A 58 6.08 -1.60 -18.30
N ASN A 59 6.50 -1.51 -17.05
CA ASN A 59 7.06 -0.29 -16.47
C ASN A 59 8.59 -0.34 -16.27
N ASP A 60 9.26 -1.35 -16.81
CA ASP A 60 10.73 -1.50 -16.68
C ASP A 60 11.49 -0.34 -17.36
N ILE A 61 10.94 0.19 -18.45
CA ILE A 61 11.56 1.29 -19.21
C ILE A 61 10.63 2.49 -19.26
N ASN A 62 11.04 3.58 -18.62
CA ASN A 62 10.34 4.86 -18.65
C ASN A 62 11.33 6.01 -18.90
N TYR A 63 10.81 7.20 -19.18
CA TYR A 63 11.56 8.45 -19.33
C TYR A 63 12.71 8.38 -20.35
N GLY A 64 12.66 7.43 -21.31
CA GLY A 64 13.73 7.25 -22.28
C GLY A 64 15.02 6.63 -21.70
N ARG A 65 14.96 5.95 -20.57
CA ARG A 65 16.10 5.28 -19.93
C ARG A 65 16.48 3.98 -20.66
N THR A 66 17.01 4.14 -21.88
CA THR A 66 17.33 3.03 -22.81
C THR A 66 18.83 2.87 -23.10
N ALA A 67 19.68 3.69 -22.50
CA ALA A 67 21.12 3.57 -22.71
C ALA A 67 21.66 2.28 -22.09
N GLU A 68 22.65 1.71 -22.75
CA GLU A 68 23.41 0.59 -22.18
C GLU A 68 24.13 1.07 -20.92
N THR A 69 23.98 0.31 -19.83
CA THR A 69 24.54 0.68 -18.53
C THR A 69 25.70 -0.26 -18.16
N ALA A 70 26.51 0.19 -17.23
CA ALA A 70 27.43 -0.72 -16.55
C ALA A 70 26.64 -1.83 -15.84
N LYS A 71 27.29 -2.97 -15.59
CA LYS A 71 26.66 -4.14 -15.00
C LYS A 71 25.97 -3.78 -13.67
N LEU A 72 24.68 -4.11 -13.55
CA LEU A 72 23.84 -3.83 -12.39
C LEU A 72 23.70 -2.32 -12.08
N ARG A 73 23.86 -1.45 -13.08
CA ARG A 73 23.73 0.01 -12.92
C ARG A 73 22.49 0.59 -13.66
N GLY A 74 21.72 -0.27 -14.32
CA GLY A 74 20.41 0.04 -14.89
C GLY A 74 19.26 -0.25 -13.93
N PHE A 75 18.04 0.03 -14.37
CA PHE A 75 16.84 -0.48 -13.74
C PHE A 75 16.68 -1.97 -14.08
N GLU A 76 16.30 -2.77 -13.10
CA GLU A 76 16.08 -4.23 -13.23
C GLU A 76 14.58 -4.59 -13.11
N GLY A 77 13.72 -3.59 -12.93
CA GLY A 77 12.27 -3.72 -13.04
C GLY A 77 11.52 -4.09 -11.76
N GLY A 78 12.15 -4.14 -10.61
CA GLY A 78 11.44 -4.29 -9.35
C GLY A 78 10.48 -3.12 -9.11
N ASP A 79 9.24 -3.42 -8.65
CA ASP A 79 8.14 -2.47 -8.60
C ASP A 79 7.15 -2.71 -7.45
N PHE A 80 6.18 -1.80 -7.27
CA PHE A 80 5.15 -1.90 -6.22
C PHE A 80 4.29 -3.14 -6.37
N LYS A 81 4.01 -3.55 -7.60
CA LYS A 81 3.22 -4.74 -7.87
C LYS A 81 3.97 -6.00 -7.46
N GLY A 82 5.27 -6.03 -7.72
CA GLY A 82 6.13 -7.14 -7.28
C GLY A 82 6.20 -7.24 -5.76
N ILE A 83 6.35 -6.11 -5.06
CA ILE A 83 6.32 -6.10 -3.59
C ILE A 83 4.94 -6.57 -3.09
N SER A 84 3.84 -6.07 -3.70
CA SER A 84 2.48 -6.48 -3.37
C SER A 84 2.25 -7.98 -3.53
N GLN A 85 2.81 -8.60 -4.57
CA GLN A 85 2.76 -10.05 -4.77
C GLN A 85 3.45 -10.79 -3.62
N LYS A 86 4.61 -10.33 -3.19
CA LYS A 86 5.35 -10.94 -2.08
C LYS A 86 4.65 -10.78 -0.72
N ILE A 87 3.91 -9.68 -0.53
CA ILE A 87 3.02 -9.51 0.64
C ILE A 87 1.87 -10.52 0.58
N ASP A 88 1.22 -10.69 -0.57
CA ASP A 88 0.12 -11.62 -0.76
C ASP A 88 0.57 -13.09 -0.56
N GLU A 89 1.74 -13.45 -1.06
CA GLU A 89 2.36 -14.78 -0.90
C GLU A 89 2.75 -15.11 0.55
N GLY A 90 2.77 -14.13 1.45
CA GLY A 90 3.16 -14.31 2.84
C GLY A 90 4.67 -14.20 3.10
N TYR A 91 5.49 -13.87 2.10
CA TYR A 91 6.95 -13.84 2.20
C TYR A 91 7.45 -13.07 3.43
N PHE A 92 6.93 -11.88 3.67
CA PHE A 92 7.34 -11.07 4.82
C PHE A 92 6.81 -11.61 6.14
N SER A 93 5.57 -12.13 6.15
CA SER A 93 4.96 -12.71 7.34
C SER A 93 5.68 -13.97 7.80
N ASP A 94 6.09 -14.82 6.87
CA ASP A 94 6.83 -16.06 7.15
C ASP A 94 8.23 -15.77 7.73
N LEU A 95 8.81 -14.63 7.37
CA LEU A 95 10.06 -14.13 7.96
C LEU A 95 9.86 -13.39 9.29
N GLY A 96 8.62 -13.22 9.75
CA GLY A 96 8.32 -12.45 10.96
C GLY A 96 8.51 -10.94 10.80
N ILE A 97 8.47 -10.42 9.56
CA ILE A 97 8.63 -9.00 9.26
C ILE A 97 7.31 -8.29 9.49
N ASN A 98 7.34 -7.17 10.20
CA ASN A 98 6.18 -6.33 10.45
C ASN A 98 6.38 -4.86 10.04
N ALA A 99 7.56 -4.52 9.48
CA ALA A 99 7.79 -3.24 8.81
C ALA A 99 8.68 -3.43 7.58
N ILE A 100 8.34 -2.80 6.46
CA ILE A 100 9.14 -2.76 5.24
C ILE A 100 9.65 -1.34 5.06
N TRP A 101 10.96 -1.18 4.95
CA TRP A 101 11.63 0.06 4.62
C TRP A 101 12.06 0.03 3.16
N MET A 102 11.44 0.88 2.35
CA MET A 102 11.69 0.97 0.91
C MET A 102 12.66 2.11 0.63
N THR A 103 13.52 1.94 -0.38
CA THR A 103 14.26 3.05 -0.96
C THR A 103 13.31 4.14 -1.46
N PRO A 104 13.79 5.41 -1.63
CA PRO A 104 12.93 6.51 -2.06
C PRO A 104 12.18 6.17 -3.35
N ILE A 105 10.89 6.50 -3.39
CA ILE A 105 9.99 6.15 -4.51
C ILE A 105 9.70 7.32 -5.44
N VAL A 106 10.24 8.49 -5.14
CA VAL A 106 10.02 9.72 -5.92
C VAL A 106 10.76 9.67 -7.25
N GLU A 107 10.30 10.50 -8.22
CA GLU A 107 10.85 10.54 -9.57
C GLU A 107 12.35 10.83 -9.54
N GLN A 108 13.11 9.96 -10.18
CA GLN A 108 14.57 10.05 -10.30
C GLN A 108 14.96 10.76 -11.60
N ILE A 109 16.21 11.22 -11.69
CA ILE A 109 16.76 11.81 -12.92
C ILE A 109 16.49 10.89 -14.11
N HIS A 110 16.23 11.50 -15.28
CA HIS A 110 15.90 10.74 -16.50
C HIS A 110 17.14 10.23 -17.21
N GLY A 111 18.23 10.97 -17.14
CA GLY A 111 19.50 10.58 -17.73
C GLY A 111 20.32 9.69 -16.81
N PHE A 112 21.55 9.44 -17.25
CA PHE A 112 22.53 8.65 -16.52
C PHE A 112 23.77 9.47 -16.18
N VAL A 113 24.54 8.98 -15.22
CA VAL A 113 25.85 9.53 -14.84
C VAL A 113 26.88 8.41 -14.99
N ASP A 114 28.06 8.73 -15.51
CA ASP A 114 29.20 7.82 -15.48
C ASP A 114 29.99 8.03 -14.18
N GLU A 115 29.90 7.06 -13.30
CA GLU A 115 30.65 7.04 -12.02
C GLU A 115 32.03 6.40 -12.17
N GLY A 116 32.59 6.36 -13.38
CA GLY A 116 33.90 5.77 -13.68
C GLY A 116 33.86 4.26 -14.01
N GLN A 117 32.67 3.68 -14.10
CA GLN A 117 32.44 2.28 -14.46
C GLN A 117 31.46 2.12 -15.63
N GLY A 118 31.00 3.21 -16.22
CA GLY A 118 29.98 3.28 -17.25
C GLY A 118 28.69 3.89 -16.74
N ALA A 119 27.69 3.98 -17.62
CA ALA A 119 26.43 4.66 -17.34
C ALA A 119 25.70 4.02 -16.14
N THR A 120 25.24 4.87 -15.22
CA THR A 120 24.44 4.50 -14.04
C THR A 120 23.16 5.34 -14.04
N TYR A 121 22.00 4.70 -13.92
CA TYR A 121 20.71 5.36 -13.68
C TYR A 121 20.38 5.45 -12.20
N GLY A 122 19.38 6.26 -11.83
CA GLY A 122 18.93 6.44 -10.44
C GLY A 122 18.11 5.27 -9.86
N PHE A 123 18.36 4.03 -10.24
CA PHE A 123 17.64 2.83 -9.82
C PHE A 123 17.56 2.64 -8.30
N HIS A 124 18.52 3.21 -7.59
CA HIS A 124 18.62 3.13 -6.12
C HIS A 124 17.67 4.10 -5.39
N GLY A 125 17.08 5.09 -6.07
CA GLY A 125 16.13 6.03 -5.47
C GLY A 125 16.76 7.31 -4.87
N TYR A 126 18.09 7.45 -4.89
CA TYR A 126 18.79 8.56 -4.21
C TYR A 126 19.18 9.73 -5.13
N TRP A 127 18.70 9.73 -6.38
CA TRP A 127 18.93 10.81 -7.34
C TRP A 127 17.62 11.47 -7.74
N THR A 128 16.96 12.07 -6.74
CA THR A 128 15.65 12.70 -6.93
C THR A 128 15.69 13.86 -7.90
N LYS A 129 14.75 13.85 -8.84
CA LYS A 129 14.42 14.96 -9.73
C LYS A 129 13.18 15.71 -9.25
N ASP A 130 12.13 14.99 -8.87
CA ASP A 130 10.86 15.57 -8.44
C ASP A 130 10.32 14.83 -7.21
N TRP A 131 10.21 15.53 -6.08
CA TRP A 131 9.66 14.99 -4.83
C TRP A 131 8.13 14.87 -4.83
N THR A 132 7.46 15.48 -5.81
CA THR A 132 5.99 15.52 -5.88
C THR A 132 5.40 14.43 -6.76
N SER A 133 6.25 13.66 -7.45
CA SER A 133 5.88 12.60 -8.38
C SER A 133 6.50 11.27 -7.99
N ILE A 134 5.79 10.18 -8.24
CA ILE A 134 6.35 8.82 -8.12
C ILE A 134 7.07 8.44 -9.42
N ASP A 135 8.22 7.76 -9.32
CA ASP A 135 8.93 7.26 -10.49
C ASP A 135 8.13 6.15 -11.18
N LYS A 136 7.89 6.31 -12.47
CA LYS A 136 7.05 5.39 -13.26
C LYS A 136 7.65 3.99 -13.40
N ASN A 137 8.97 3.83 -13.20
CA ASN A 137 9.59 2.51 -13.19
C ASN A 137 9.15 1.69 -11.97
N TRP A 138 8.71 2.33 -10.89
CA TRP A 138 8.21 1.61 -9.71
C TRP A 138 6.69 1.47 -9.69
N GLY A 139 5.97 2.23 -10.50
CA GLY A 139 4.53 2.14 -10.63
C GLY A 139 3.80 3.48 -10.50
N SER A 140 2.49 3.40 -10.31
CA SER A 140 1.60 4.53 -10.13
C SER A 140 1.32 4.79 -8.63
N GLU A 141 0.79 5.98 -8.33
CA GLU A 141 0.29 6.32 -7.00
C GLU A 141 -0.78 5.32 -6.51
N LYS A 142 -1.67 4.89 -7.42
CA LYS A 142 -2.69 3.89 -7.08
C LYS A 142 -2.09 2.55 -6.70
N GLU A 143 -1.07 2.09 -7.43
CA GLU A 143 -0.37 0.83 -7.10
C GLU A 143 0.37 0.94 -5.76
N PHE A 144 0.92 2.11 -5.45
CA PHE A 144 1.53 2.37 -4.16
C PHE A 144 0.50 2.37 -3.02
N GLN A 145 -0.65 3.02 -3.20
CA GLN A 145 -1.75 2.98 -2.22
C GLN A 145 -2.22 1.54 -1.97
N ASP A 146 -2.42 0.75 -3.03
CA ASP A 146 -2.82 -0.66 -2.94
C ASP A 146 -1.78 -1.50 -2.18
N LEU A 147 -0.49 -1.23 -2.40
CA LEU A 147 0.60 -1.87 -1.65
C LEU A 147 0.50 -1.56 -0.16
N VAL A 148 0.31 -0.28 0.20
CA VAL A 148 0.19 0.15 1.60
C VAL A 148 -1.02 -0.49 2.27
N ASP A 149 -2.17 -0.51 1.60
CA ASP A 149 -3.39 -1.12 2.12
C ASP A 149 -3.22 -2.62 2.36
N LYS A 150 -2.60 -3.33 1.42
CA LYS A 150 -2.26 -4.75 1.55
C LYS A 150 -1.30 -5.02 2.72
N ALA A 151 -0.25 -4.22 2.83
CA ALA A 151 0.70 -4.34 3.94
C ALA A 151 -0.01 -4.14 5.28
N HIS A 152 -0.81 -3.09 5.40
CA HIS A 152 -1.57 -2.78 6.61
C HIS A 152 -2.56 -3.89 6.97
N ALA A 153 -3.24 -4.48 5.99
CA ALA A 153 -4.14 -5.63 6.21
C ALA A 153 -3.41 -6.86 6.78
N LYS A 154 -2.11 -6.99 6.54
CA LYS A 154 -1.25 -8.05 7.10
C LYS A 154 -0.51 -7.61 8.38
N GLY A 155 -0.80 -6.40 8.91
CA GLY A 155 -0.11 -5.86 10.08
C GLY A 155 1.31 -5.36 9.81
N ILE A 156 1.70 -5.21 8.54
CA ILE A 156 3.01 -4.74 8.11
C ILE A 156 2.95 -3.23 7.88
N ARG A 157 3.89 -2.46 8.42
CA ARG A 157 4.02 -1.02 8.17
C ARG A 157 4.97 -0.76 7.01
N ILE A 158 4.67 0.29 6.24
CA ILE A 158 5.56 0.77 5.19
C ILE A 158 6.30 2.01 5.70
N MET A 159 7.63 2.00 5.55
CA MET A 159 8.51 3.12 5.81
C MET A 159 9.08 3.59 4.47
N LEU A 160 8.93 4.86 4.17
CA LEU A 160 9.55 5.48 3.00
C LEU A 160 10.83 6.18 3.41
N ASP A 161 11.88 5.92 2.68
CA ASP A 161 13.09 6.73 2.75
C ASP A 161 12.84 8.09 2.08
N ALA A 162 13.28 9.16 2.71
CA ALA A 162 13.07 10.52 2.24
C ALA A 162 14.41 11.27 2.16
N VAL A 163 14.93 11.41 0.96
CA VAL A 163 16.17 12.15 0.71
C VAL A 163 15.84 13.64 0.59
N ILE A 164 16.05 14.38 1.66
CA ILE A 164 15.83 15.83 1.71
C ILE A 164 17.15 16.64 1.67
N ASN A 165 18.29 15.96 1.63
CA ASN A 165 19.60 16.59 1.69
C ASN A 165 20.09 17.12 0.33
N HIS A 166 19.72 16.43 -0.77
CA HIS A 166 20.22 16.74 -2.11
C HIS A 166 19.23 16.29 -3.20
N THR A 167 19.40 16.82 -4.40
CA THR A 167 18.78 16.33 -5.63
C THR A 167 19.70 15.34 -6.34
N GLY A 168 19.19 14.67 -7.36
CA GLY A 168 20.03 13.97 -8.31
C GLY A 168 20.89 14.91 -9.14
N PRO A 169 21.93 14.40 -9.80
CA PRO A 169 22.71 15.16 -10.78
C PRO A 169 21.83 15.67 -11.93
N VAL A 170 22.12 16.86 -12.45
CA VAL A 170 21.45 17.39 -13.66
C VAL A 170 22.09 16.74 -14.88
N THR A 171 21.30 16.07 -15.68
CA THR A 171 21.73 15.48 -16.96
C THR A 171 21.08 16.17 -18.15
N ASN A 172 21.59 15.93 -19.35
CA ASN A 172 21.02 16.50 -20.59
C ASN A 172 19.57 16.04 -20.84
N SER A 173 19.16 14.93 -20.25
CA SER A 173 17.79 14.38 -20.35
C SER A 173 16.82 14.99 -19.33
N ASP A 174 17.29 15.77 -18.36
CA ASP A 174 16.47 16.29 -17.28
C ASP A 174 15.96 17.71 -17.52
N GLY A 175 16.37 18.33 -18.62
CA GLY A 175 16.04 19.71 -18.93
C GLY A 175 16.80 20.72 -18.03
N VAL A 176 16.43 21.99 -18.15
CA VAL A 176 17.00 23.05 -17.33
C VAL A 176 16.15 23.23 -16.08
N PHE A 177 16.75 23.06 -14.91
CA PHE A 177 16.10 23.47 -13.67
C PHE A 177 15.95 25.00 -13.66
N PRO A 178 14.83 25.52 -13.12
CA PRO A 178 14.71 26.96 -12.91
C PRO A 178 15.91 27.48 -12.13
N SER A 179 16.49 28.62 -12.57
CA SER A 179 17.69 29.18 -11.95
C SER A 179 17.52 29.58 -10.48
N ASP A 180 16.27 29.75 -10.06
CA ASP A 180 15.86 30.06 -8.68
C ASP A 180 15.80 28.83 -7.77
N TRP A 181 15.98 27.62 -8.31
CA TRP A 181 16.07 26.37 -7.53
C TRP A 181 17.49 26.01 -7.14
N VAL A 182 18.49 26.72 -7.66
CA VAL A 182 19.92 26.44 -7.45
C VAL A 182 20.56 27.49 -6.57
#